data_8dae41900c5315ab2b3acf87a07f20cc
#
_entry.id   8dae41900c5315ab2b3acf87a07f20cc
#
_cell.length_a   1.000
_cell.length_b   1.000
_cell.length_c   1.000
_cell.angle_alpha   90.00
_cell.angle_beta   90.00
_cell.angle_gamma   90.00
#
_symmetry.space_group_name_H-M   'P 1'
#
loop_
_entity.id
_entity.type
_entity.pdbx_description
1 polymer ?
#
loop_
_entity_poly.entity_id
_entity_poly.type
_entity_poly.pdbx_seq_one_letter_code
_entity_poly.pdbx_strand_id
1 'polypeptide(L)'
;MAVLNINGLSYVADAPADTRLLWVIREHLRLTGTKFGCGMGLCGACTVHLDGEAVRSCQIELADAEGSRITTIEGLDPKGQHPVQQAWSELQVPQCGYCQSGQLISAAELLDTNENPTDDDIDNAMSGNICRCGTYVRIKKAIKEAVELKKQV
;
A
#
# COMPACT_ATOMS: atom_id res chain seq x y z
N MET A 1 21.77 13.03 -3.04
CA MET A 1 20.50 13.65 -2.54
C MET A 1 19.45 13.54 -3.65
N ALA A 2 18.29 13.00 -3.37
CA ALA A 2 17.17 12.93 -4.32
C ALA A 2 15.96 13.68 -3.74
N VAL A 3 15.15 14.25 -4.61
CA VAL A 3 13.90 14.93 -4.23
C VAL A 3 12.73 13.98 -4.53
N LEU A 4 11.99 13.62 -3.48
CA LEU A 4 10.83 12.74 -3.57
C LEU A 4 9.54 13.50 -3.28
N ASN A 5 8.48 13.19 -4.02
CA ASN A 5 7.13 13.63 -3.69
C ASN A 5 6.40 12.47 -2.99
N ILE A 6 6.23 12.59 -1.68
CA ILE A 6 5.58 11.55 -0.87
C ILE A 6 4.36 12.14 -0.18
N ASN A 7 3.20 11.56 -0.41
CA ASN A 7 1.92 11.99 0.14
C ASN A 7 1.62 13.48 -0.14
N GLY A 8 2.03 13.96 -1.31
CA GLY A 8 1.84 15.35 -1.73
C GLY A 8 2.84 16.35 -1.15
N LEU A 9 3.81 15.89 -0.39
CA LEU A 9 4.87 16.72 0.19
C LEU A 9 6.22 16.42 -0.46
N SER A 10 7.04 17.46 -0.64
CA SER A 10 8.40 17.32 -1.18
C SER A 10 9.39 17.05 -0.05
N TYR A 11 10.19 16.00 -0.20
CA TYR A 11 11.22 15.60 0.73
C TYR A 11 12.57 15.50 0.02
N VAL A 12 13.62 15.95 0.71
CA VAL A 12 15.01 15.75 0.28
C VAL A 12 15.55 14.54 1.05
N ALA A 13 15.84 13.45 0.33
CA ALA A 13 16.46 12.27 0.91
C ALA A 13 17.99 12.35 0.72
N ASP A 14 18.71 12.41 1.83
CA ASP A 14 20.16 12.33 1.84
C ASP A 14 20.59 10.87 2.06
N ALA A 15 20.58 10.13 0.97
CA ALA A 15 20.95 8.72 0.95
C ALA A 15 21.61 8.37 -0.40
N PRO A 16 22.41 7.29 -0.47
CA PRO A 16 22.92 6.75 -1.74
C PRO A 16 21.79 6.44 -2.73
N ALA A 17 22.07 6.61 -4.02
CA ALA A 17 21.08 6.46 -5.10
C ALA A 17 20.48 5.04 -5.18
N ASP A 18 21.24 4.02 -4.78
CA ASP A 18 20.87 2.61 -4.72
C ASP A 18 20.16 2.18 -3.43
N THR A 19 19.94 3.14 -2.51
CA THR A 19 19.17 2.88 -1.29
C THR A 19 17.75 2.48 -1.65
N ARG A 20 17.25 1.38 -1.10
CA ARG A 20 15.87 0.94 -1.36
C ARG A 20 14.86 1.95 -0.80
N LEU A 21 13.86 2.27 -1.60
CA LEU A 21 12.79 3.24 -1.26
C LEU A 21 12.14 2.93 0.09
N LEU A 22 11.96 1.65 0.42
CA LEU A 22 11.44 1.21 1.72
C LEU A 22 12.22 1.83 2.90
N TRP A 23 13.54 1.83 2.84
CA TRP A 23 14.37 2.35 3.92
C TRP A 23 14.37 3.87 3.95
N VAL A 24 14.30 4.52 2.80
CA VAL A 24 14.12 5.98 2.73
C VAL A 24 12.81 6.37 3.42
N ILE A 25 11.71 5.71 3.10
CA ILE A 25 10.40 5.95 3.71
C ILE A 25 10.45 5.74 5.22
N ARG A 26 11.01 4.63 5.69
CA ARG A 26 10.97 4.26 7.10
C ARG A 26 12.01 4.96 7.97
N GLU A 27 13.27 5.02 7.51
CA GLU A 27 14.39 5.46 8.34
C GLU A 27 14.68 6.96 8.18
N HIS A 28 14.62 7.48 6.95
CA HIS A 28 14.88 8.90 6.70
C HIS A 28 13.64 9.76 6.97
N LEU A 29 12.46 9.32 6.50
CA LEU A 29 11.23 10.12 6.61
C LEU A 29 10.37 9.72 7.82
N ARG A 30 10.71 8.65 8.51
CA ARG A 30 9.99 8.14 9.70
C ARG A 30 8.51 7.76 9.43
N LEU A 31 8.16 7.47 8.18
CA LEU A 31 6.85 6.94 7.82
C LEU A 31 6.85 5.41 8.02
N THR A 32 6.48 4.98 9.20
CA THR A 32 6.65 3.58 9.65
C THR A 32 5.48 2.67 9.33
N GLY A 33 4.42 3.17 8.72
CA GLY A 33 3.26 2.37 8.30
C GLY A 33 3.60 1.33 7.24
N THR A 34 4.47 1.66 6.28
CA THR A 34 5.02 0.72 5.31
C THR A 34 6.00 -0.23 6.00
N LYS A 35 5.87 -1.55 5.80
CA LYS A 35 6.58 -2.58 6.59
C LYS A 35 7.60 -3.34 5.76
N PHE A 36 8.67 -3.76 6.42
CA PHE A 36 9.63 -4.74 5.88
C PHE A 36 9.17 -6.16 6.20
N GLY A 37 9.25 -7.05 5.22
CA GLY A 37 9.00 -8.47 5.40
C GLY A 37 10.11 -9.31 4.75
N CYS A 38 9.99 -9.66 3.47
CA CYS A 38 10.93 -10.52 2.77
C CYS A 38 12.17 -9.80 2.19
N GLY A 39 12.07 -8.52 1.85
CA GLY A 39 13.13 -7.77 1.16
C GLY A 39 13.38 -8.18 -0.29
N MET A 40 12.56 -9.04 -0.87
CA MET A 40 12.71 -9.59 -2.22
C MET A 40 11.45 -9.50 -3.09
N GLY A 41 10.53 -8.62 -2.74
CA GLY A 41 9.35 -8.33 -3.55
C GLY A 41 8.21 -9.35 -3.46
N LEU A 42 8.26 -10.34 -2.59
CA LEU A 42 7.32 -11.47 -2.57
C LEU A 42 6.15 -11.28 -1.59
N CYS A 43 6.37 -10.68 -0.41
CA CYS A 43 5.38 -10.70 0.66
C CYS A 43 4.33 -9.58 0.61
N GLY A 44 4.61 -8.49 -0.07
CA GLY A 44 3.71 -7.34 -0.20
C GLY A 44 3.63 -6.39 1.00
N ALA A 45 4.32 -6.66 2.11
CA ALA A 45 4.27 -5.80 3.30
C ALA A 45 4.78 -4.37 3.05
N CYS A 46 5.67 -4.18 2.08
CA CYS A 46 6.29 -2.91 1.71
C CYS A 46 5.56 -2.17 0.58
N THR A 47 4.37 -2.59 0.19
CA THR A 47 3.65 -2.00 -0.95
C THR A 47 3.32 -0.53 -0.71
N VAL A 48 3.64 0.29 -1.70
CA VAL A 48 3.27 1.71 -1.81
C VAL A 48 2.72 1.96 -3.22
N HIS A 49 2.03 3.08 -3.46
CA HIS A 49 1.78 3.52 -4.82
C HIS A 49 2.96 4.34 -5.35
N LEU A 50 3.38 4.05 -6.57
CA LEU A 50 4.28 4.86 -7.37
C LEU A 50 3.52 5.29 -8.62
N ASP A 51 3.21 6.56 -8.73
CA ASP A 51 2.35 7.12 -9.79
C ASP A 51 0.97 6.43 -9.94
N GLY A 52 0.44 5.90 -8.84
CA GLY A 52 -0.84 5.20 -8.78
C GLY A 52 -0.75 3.67 -8.87
N GLU A 53 0.40 3.12 -9.23
CA GLU A 53 0.60 1.67 -9.32
C GLU A 53 1.16 1.10 -8.01
N ALA A 54 0.62 -0.03 -7.57
CA ALA A 54 1.11 -0.73 -6.38
C ALA A 54 2.45 -1.42 -6.66
N VAL A 55 3.51 -0.95 -6.01
CA VAL A 55 4.86 -1.47 -6.18
C VAL A 55 5.46 -1.93 -4.85
N ARG A 56 6.44 -2.82 -4.92
CA ARG A 56 7.19 -3.29 -3.76
C ARG A 56 8.37 -2.34 -3.48
N SER A 57 8.23 -1.45 -2.52
CA SER A 57 9.25 -0.43 -2.21
C SER A 57 10.62 -1.01 -1.81
N CYS A 58 10.67 -2.27 -1.38
CA CYS A 58 11.91 -2.98 -1.12
C CYS A 58 12.70 -3.35 -2.39
N GLN A 59 12.13 -3.20 -3.59
CA GLN A 59 12.76 -3.47 -4.87
C GLN A 59 13.07 -2.20 -5.69
N ILE A 60 12.50 -1.06 -5.30
CA ILE A 60 12.70 0.23 -5.98
C ILE A 60 13.90 0.93 -5.36
N GLU A 61 14.81 1.43 -6.19
CA GLU A 61 15.94 2.26 -5.76
C GLU A 61 15.50 3.73 -5.62
N LEU A 62 16.19 4.48 -4.79
CA LEU A 62 15.93 5.90 -4.58
C LEU A 62 15.99 6.67 -5.90
N ALA A 63 16.98 6.36 -6.75
CA ALA A 63 17.15 6.98 -8.06
C ALA A 63 15.95 6.73 -8.98
N ASP A 64 15.35 5.54 -8.95
CA ASP A 64 14.20 5.18 -9.79
C ASP A 64 12.90 5.84 -9.33
N ALA A 65 12.84 6.23 -8.05
CA ALA A 65 11.66 6.88 -7.48
C ALA A 65 11.68 8.41 -7.62
N GLU A 66 12.81 8.99 -8.03
CA GLU A 66 12.94 10.44 -8.17
C GLU A 66 12.00 10.98 -9.26
N GLY A 67 11.25 12.03 -8.93
CA GLY A 67 10.27 12.63 -9.84
C GLY A 67 8.89 11.96 -9.87
N SER A 68 8.74 10.78 -9.28
CA SER A 68 7.46 10.09 -9.19
C SER A 68 6.65 10.54 -7.97
N ARG A 69 5.33 10.35 -8.03
CA ARG A 69 4.42 10.56 -6.90
C ARG A 69 4.30 9.26 -6.11
N ILE A 70 4.73 9.32 -4.86
CA ILE A 70 4.69 8.17 -3.95
C ILE A 70 3.56 8.39 -2.96
N THR A 71 2.69 7.38 -2.81
CA THR A 71 1.67 7.36 -1.76
C THR A 71 1.91 6.17 -0.85
N THR A 72 2.13 6.45 0.42
CA THR A 72 2.23 5.44 1.48
C THR A 72 0.88 5.27 2.17
N ILE A 73 0.77 4.30 3.07
CA ILE A 73 -0.48 4.10 3.82
C ILE A 73 -0.91 5.34 4.62
N GLU A 74 0.05 6.13 5.10
CA GLU A 74 -0.21 7.39 5.81
C GLU A 74 -0.88 8.43 4.91
N GLY A 75 -0.64 8.36 3.61
CA GLY A 75 -1.18 9.31 2.62
C GLY A 75 -2.34 8.78 1.79
N LEU A 76 -2.78 7.52 1.98
CA LEU A 76 -3.91 6.97 1.23
C LEU A 76 -5.18 7.79 1.50
N ASP A 77 -5.53 7.97 2.76
CA ASP A 77 -6.42 9.00 3.27
C ASP A 77 -6.06 9.27 4.73
N PRO A 78 -5.53 10.46 5.06
CA PRO A 78 -5.11 10.78 6.43
C PRO A 78 -6.24 10.77 7.46
N LYS A 79 -7.50 10.88 7.00
CA LYS A 79 -8.69 10.80 7.85
C LYS A 79 -9.26 9.40 7.97
N GLY A 80 -8.68 8.43 7.24
CA GLY A 80 -9.17 7.06 7.21
C GLY A 80 -10.54 6.88 6.52
N GLN A 81 -10.91 7.80 5.64
CA GLN A 81 -12.22 7.80 4.96
C GLN A 81 -12.17 7.15 3.57
N HIS A 82 -11.01 6.69 3.12
CA HIS A 82 -10.95 5.91 1.89
C HIS A 82 -11.82 4.65 2.02
N PRO A 83 -12.61 4.27 1.00
CA PRO A 83 -13.55 3.13 1.09
C PRO A 83 -12.91 1.84 1.61
N VAL A 84 -11.67 1.52 1.18
CA VAL A 84 -10.97 0.35 1.70
C VAL A 84 -10.64 0.48 3.19
N GLN A 85 -10.26 1.66 3.68
CA GLN A 85 -9.96 1.87 5.10
C GLN A 85 -11.21 1.76 5.96
N GLN A 86 -12.33 2.30 5.50
CA GLN A 86 -13.62 2.17 6.17
C GLN A 86 -14.05 0.72 6.27
N ALA A 87 -14.06 -0.01 5.14
CA ALA A 87 -14.43 -1.42 5.11
C ALA A 87 -13.52 -2.29 6.01
N TRP A 88 -12.21 -2.03 6.02
CA TRP A 88 -11.26 -2.71 6.91
C TRP A 88 -11.57 -2.50 8.38
N SER A 89 -11.93 -1.27 8.74
CA SER A 89 -12.30 -0.91 10.11
C SER A 89 -13.62 -1.54 10.53
N GLU A 90 -14.66 -1.42 9.71
CA GLU A 90 -16.00 -1.96 9.98
C GLU A 90 -15.99 -3.48 10.14
N LEU A 91 -15.25 -4.18 9.28
CA LEU A 91 -15.16 -5.65 9.32
C LEU A 91 -14.05 -6.17 10.24
N GLN A 92 -13.33 -5.28 10.91
CA GLN A 92 -12.24 -5.63 11.84
C GLN A 92 -11.26 -6.66 11.22
N VAL A 93 -10.80 -6.36 10.02
CA VAL A 93 -9.98 -7.28 9.21
C VAL A 93 -8.68 -7.70 9.89
N PRO A 94 -7.87 -6.78 10.49
CA PRO A 94 -6.56 -7.14 11.04
C PRO A 94 -6.61 -8.13 12.20
N GLN A 95 -5.56 -8.97 12.31
CA GLN A 95 -5.17 -9.62 13.55
C GLN A 95 -3.91 -8.94 14.09
N CYS A 96 -2.68 -9.39 13.73
CA CYS A 96 -1.47 -8.70 14.17
C CYS A 96 -1.30 -7.30 13.52
N GLY A 97 -1.90 -7.06 12.37
CA GLY A 97 -1.87 -5.79 11.65
C GLY A 97 -0.63 -5.56 10.78
N TYR A 98 0.39 -6.41 10.84
CA TYR A 98 1.68 -6.15 10.20
C TYR A 98 1.61 -6.07 8.66
N CYS A 99 0.83 -6.92 8.01
CA CYS A 99 0.68 -6.93 6.56
C CYS A 99 -0.37 -5.95 6.03
N GLN A 100 -1.15 -5.31 6.90
CA GLN A 100 -2.39 -4.65 6.49
C GLN A 100 -2.15 -3.36 5.69
N SER A 101 -1.10 -2.62 5.94
CA SER A 101 -0.75 -1.45 5.12
C SER A 101 -0.55 -1.84 3.65
N GLY A 102 0.22 -2.88 3.39
CA GLY A 102 0.41 -3.40 2.03
C GLY A 102 -0.87 -3.96 1.41
N GLN A 103 -1.70 -4.65 2.20
CA GLN A 103 -3.00 -5.16 1.76
C GLN A 103 -3.93 -4.01 1.33
N LEU A 104 -4.02 -2.95 2.12
CA LEU A 104 -4.84 -1.78 1.85
C LEU A 104 -4.39 -1.03 0.58
N ILE A 105 -3.10 -0.82 0.40
CA ILE A 105 -2.54 -0.14 -0.77
C ILE A 105 -2.82 -0.95 -2.05
N SER A 106 -2.65 -2.27 -2.02
CA SER A 106 -2.95 -3.14 -3.16
C SER A 106 -4.45 -3.17 -3.48
N ALA A 107 -5.30 -3.22 -2.46
CA ALA A 107 -6.74 -3.18 -2.63
C ALA A 107 -7.23 -1.84 -3.19
N ALA A 108 -6.62 -0.72 -2.77
CA ALA A 108 -6.95 0.60 -3.28
C ALA A 108 -6.66 0.70 -4.78
N GLU A 109 -5.49 0.25 -5.25
CA GLU A 109 -5.17 0.20 -6.69
C GLU A 109 -6.17 -0.64 -7.47
N LEU A 110 -6.52 -1.83 -6.97
CA LEU A 110 -7.53 -2.67 -7.62
C LEU A 110 -8.84 -1.91 -7.85
N LEU A 111 -9.33 -1.19 -6.83
CA LEU A 111 -10.59 -0.44 -6.93
C LEU A 111 -10.47 0.86 -7.75
N ASP A 112 -9.27 1.38 -7.94
CA ASP A 112 -9.03 2.51 -8.83
C ASP A 112 -9.00 2.09 -10.30
N THR A 113 -8.57 0.86 -10.58
CA THR A 113 -8.47 0.31 -11.94
C THR A 113 -9.70 -0.52 -12.36
N ASN A 114 -10.42 -1.09 -11.39
CA ASN A 114 -11.60 -1.90 -11.62
C ASN A 114 -12.67 -1.61 -10.56
N GLU A 115 -13.72 -0.92 -10.97
CA GLU A 115 -14.81 -0.51 -10.05
C GLU A 115 -15.70 -1.65 -9.57
N ASN A 116 -15.73 -2.78 -10.29
CA ASN A 116 -16.55 -3.94 -9.96
C ASN A 116 -15.75 -5.24 -10.13
N PRO A 117 -14.72 -5.48 -9.30
CA PRO A 117 -13.87 -6.64 -9.43
C PRO A 117 -14.64 -7.93 -9.13
N THR A 118 -14.41 -8.94 -9.96
CA THR A 118 -14.85 -10.31 -9.68
C THR A 118 -14.02 -10.94 -8.56
N ASP A 119 -14.45 -12.10 -8.07
CA ASP A 119 -13.68 -12.84 -7.07
C ASP A 119 -12.28 -13.20 -7.58
N ASP A 120 -12.17 -13.56 -8.87
CA ASP A 120 -10.89 -13.88 -9.50
C ASP A 120 -10.01 -12.63 -9.64
N ASP A 121 -10.58 -11.47 -9.95
CA ASP A 121 -9.83 -10.21 -10.00
C ASP A 121 -9.25 -9.87 -8.62
N ILE A 122 -10.03 -10.04 -7.56
CA ILE A 122 -9.59 -9.82 -6.18
C ILE A 122 -8.47 -10.80 -5.83
N ASP A 123 -8.66 -12.10 -6.09
CA ASP A 123 -7.68 -13.13 -5.77
C ASP A 123 -6.35 -12.87 -6.52
N ASN A 124 -6.43 -12.49 -7.80
CA ASN A 124 -5.24 -12.17 -8.60
C ASN A 124 -4.52 -10.91 -8.09
N ALA A 125 -5.26 -9.83 -7.83
CA ALA A 125 -4.68 -8.57 -7.36
C ALA A 125 -4.03 -8.72 -5.98
N MET A 126 -4.61 -9.53 -5.10
CA MET A 126 -4.15 -9.71 -3.73
C MET A 126 -3.16 -10.87 -3.55
N SER A 127 -2.92 -11.68 -4.57
CA SER A 127 -2.07 -12.89 -4.49
C SER A 127 -0.62 -12.62 -4.05
N GLY A 128 -0.10 -11.42 -4.30
CA GLY A 128 1.24 -10.99 -3.88
C GLY A 128 1.31 -10.43 -2.45
N ASN A 129 0.23 -10.50 -1.67
CA ASN A 129 0.16 -9.97 -0.30
C ASN A 129 -0.07 -11.10 0.68
N ILE A 130 0.98 -11.43 1.46
CA ILE A 130 0.95 -12.54 2.41
C ILE A 130 0.46 -12.07 3.78
N CYS A 131 -0.47 -12.83 4.38
CA CYS A 131 -0.93 -12.64 5.74
C CYS A 131 -0.66 -13.91 6.56
N ARG A 132 0.29 -13.86 7.49
CA ARG A 132 0.62 -15.01 8.34
C ARG A 132 -0.51 -15.39 9.29
N CYS A 133 -1.35 -14.43 9.67
CA CYS A 133 -2.55 -14.66 10.49
C CYS A 133 -3.72 -15.26 9.68
N GLY A 134 -3.63 -15.31 8.36
CA GLY A 134 -4.64 -15.91 7.50
C GLY A 134 -5.94 -15.09 7.35
N THR A 135 -5.85 -13.75 7.39
CA THR A 135 -7.04 -12.88 7.29
C THR A 135 -7.63 -12.75 5.89
N TYR A 136 -7.25 -13.61 4.95
CA TYR A 136 -7.62 -13.52 3.53
C TYR A 136 -9.12 -13.45 3.27
N VAL A 137 -9.93 -14.25 4.00
CA VAL A 137 -11.39 -14.25 3.85
C VAL A 137 -11.99 -12.89 4.24
N ARG A 138 -11.49 -12.29 5.33
CA ARG A 138 -11.92 -10.94 5.76
C ARG A 138 -11.46 -9.87 4.78
N ILE A 139 -10.23 -9.97 4.26
CA ILE A 139 -9.69 -9.05 3.24
C ILE A 139 -10.60 -9.05 2.01
N LYS A 140 -10.91 -10.23 1.45
CA LYS A 140 -11.79 -10.37 0.29
C LYS A 140 -13.18 -9.78 0.55
N LYS A 141 -13.75 -10.05 1.73
CA LYS A 141 -15.03 -9.48 2.13
C LYS A 141 -14.97 -7.96 2.24
N ALA A 142 -13.88 -7.42 2.80
CA ALA A 142 -13.71 -5.98 2.96
C ALA A 142 -13.52 -5.26 1.61
N ILE A 143 -12.86 -5.89 0.64
CA ILE A 143 -12.77 -5.33 -0.71
C ILE A 143 -14.16 -5.23 -1.34
N LYS A 144 -15.00 -6.26 -1.21
CA LYS A 144 -16.39 -6.22 -1.71
C LYS A 144 -17.21 -5.14 -1.00
N GLU A 145 -17.06 -4.96 0.30
CA GLU A 145 -17.70 -3.89 1.06
C GLU A 145 -17.24 -2.50 0.59
N ALA A 146 -15.93 -2.35 0.34
CA ALA A 146 -15.38 -1.11 -0.18
C ALA A 146 -15.93 -0.73 -1.55
N VAL A 147 -16.25 -1.72 -2.42
CA VAL A 147 -16.94 -1.49 -3.70
C VAL A 147 -18.32 -0.87 -3.45
N GLU A 148 -19.08 -1.39 -2.50
CA GLU A 148 -20.42 -0.86 -2.19
C GLU A 148 -20.33 0.53 -1.56
N LEU A 149 -19.38 0.78 -0.66
CA LEU A 149 -19.14 2.10 -0.09
C LEU A 149 -18.76 3.14 -1.17
N LYS A 150 -17.93 2.75 -2.14
CA LYS A 150 -17.53 3.62 -3.26
C LYS A 150 -18.71 4.05 -4.13
N LYS A 151 -19.72 3.19 -4.29
CA LYS A 151 -20.94 3.50 -5.06
C LYS A 151 -21.88 4.50 -4.35
N GLN A 152 -21.73 4.66 -3.05
CA GLN A 152 -22.59 5.54 -2.24
C GLN A 152 -22.08 6.99 -2.16
N VAL A 153 -20.88 7.24 -2.63
CA VAL A 153 -20.22 8.55 -2.69
C VAL A 153 -20.38 9.15 -4.08
#